data_3362c48347ad42abb23b855d86245dda
#
_entry.id   3362c48347ad42abb23b855d86245dda
#
_cell.length_a   1.000
_cell.length_b   1.000
_cell.length_c   1.000
_cell.angle_alpha   90.00
_cell.angle_beta   90.00
_cell.angle_gamma   90.00
#
_symmetry.space_group_name_H-M   'P 1'
#
loop_
_entity.id
_entity.type
_entity.pdbx_description
1 polymer ?
#
loop_
_entity_poly.entity_id
_entity_poly.type
_entity_poly.pdbx_seq_one_letter_code
_entity_poly.pdbx_strand_id
1 'polypeptide(L)'
;MRSVEPEVFLVARPKVDYEAMAAYLRQVGGERWLERIDRGQLEAQDLAEFAGKICYRSWEPGLNPNVRKVRDDQDVYLQNILKQQHGSVLEHVSFTFVLHNVSRVFCYDDDTDVLTDEGWKPWPKVDGTETFGTLNPISGELEYQKATEIFRADYFGQMYRVQSEQVDLLVTPNHRMWVQRHDTQAAKRGEQQFAVELPNDIAHKRVRYLKCARWVGHAVSKVTIPGTYRTWQRKDRGRPTTRNYPGVTFPIEPFARFLGYYLAEGSVNGHQIVLAQNRGEMLNKMADTIRSMGLPAYLPTTGNGNVRTQCLPLRDLLADLGHSHDKRIPRMVQDWPPDIIRIFLEAIIEGDGTTHRTFNHRVIYTASREMADDLQVLAIKAGWSANIRIDDRTGSEHFLPSGQLIRNCRPCYVVSIITRRLTPLVNHQRLRASNRYLNKEGYHDGFELYSGKIHCVQVPNGLLFVRRNGKPVVSGNTHEVVRHRPGTAVSQESLRYVRLDELPFWFPDWAREDAELMKRATALLTELEQFQQWLAGHFGLDDDATKMHEKKAKTSFMRRFAPEGLATGLVWTANVRTLRHTIEARTDQGAEEEIRLVFGKIGELMRAEAPALFGDYTVTEDGTWVPGWRKV
;
A
#
# COMPACT_ATOMS: atom_id res chain seq x y z
N MET A 1 29.58 13.64 14.02
CA MET A 1 29.01 13.33 12.69
C MET A 1 30.13 13.01 11.71
N ARG A 2 30.02 11.90 10.95
CA ARG A 2 31.01 11.48 9.94
C ARG A 2 30.35 11.43 8.56
N SER A 3 30.87 12.18 7.58
CA SER A 3 30.47 12.01 6.19
C SER A 3 31.06 10.71 5.65
N VAL A 4 30.26 9.88 5.01
CA VAL A 4 30.65 8.56 4.51
C VAL A 4 30.26 8.37 3.06
N GLU A 5 30.89 7.41 2.38
CA GLU A 5 30.51 6.96 1.04
C GLU A 5 29.94 5.53 1.12
N PRO A 6 28.88 5.23 0.37
CA PRO A 6 28.41 3.86 0.22
C PRO A 6 29.50 2.95 -0.37
N GLU A 7 29.71 1.81 0.27
CA GLU A 7 30.71 0.82 -0.14
C GLU A 7 30.06 -0.53 -0.41
N VAL A 8 30.62 -1.28 -1.33
CA VAL A 8 30.14 -2.63 -1.71
C VAL A 8 31.30 -3.60 -1.64
N PHE A 9 31.12 -4.65 -0.83
CA PHE A 9 32.10 -5.73 -0.67
C PHE A 9 31.49 -7.05 -1.15
N LEU A 10 32.14 -7.72 -2.11
CA LEU A 10 31.76 -9.08 -2.51
C LEU A 10 32.39 -10.07 -1.52
N VAL A 11 31.58 -10.65 -0.63
CA VAL A 11 32.06 -11.46 0.50
C VAL A 11 31.90 -12.96 0.29
N ALA A 12 31.06 -13.40 -0.64
CA ALA A 12 30.95 -14.81 -1.00
C ALA A 12 30.66 -15.01 -2.48
N ARG A 13 31.23 -16.04 -3.01
CA ARG A 13 31.15 -16.53 -4.40
C ARG A 13 30.73 -17.99 -4.41
N PRO A 14 30.11 -18.50 -5.48
CA PRO A 14 29.90 -19.93 -5.61
C PRO A 14 31.26 -20.64 -5.65
N LYS A 15 31.32 -21.81 -5.03
CA LYS A 15 32.46 -22.73 -5.12
C LYS A 15 32.00 -24.03 -5.77
N VAL A 16 32.68 -24.47 -6.81
CA VAL A 16 32.33 -25.67 -7.56
C VAL A 16 33.09 -26.87 -7.04
N ASP A 17 32.39 -27.95 -6.74
CA ASP A 17 32.97 -29.26 -6.49
C ASP A 17 33.20 -30.00 -7.83
N TYR A 18 34.34 -29.82 -8.42
CA TYR A 18 34.69 -30.42 -9.71
C TYR A 18 34.81 -31.95 -9.65
N GLU A 19 35.07 -32.55 -8.48
CA GLU A 19 35.13 -34.02 -8.35
C GLU A 19 33.73 -34.62 -8.40
N ALA A 20 32.76 -34.01 -7.69
CA ALA A 20 31.37 -34.41 -7.77
C ALA A 20 30.79 -34.18 -9.17
N MET A 21 31.15 -33.06 -9.81
CA MET A 21 30.77 -32.77 -11.19
C MET A 21 31.32 -33.80 -12.16
N ALA A 22 32.61 -34.17 -12.03
CA ALA A 22 33.24 -35.22 -12.82
C ALA A 22 32.60 -36.59 -12.62
N ALA A 23 32.24 -36.93 -11.37
CA ALA A 23 31.56 -38.18 -11.06
C ALA A 23 30.19 -38.29 -11.78
N TYR A 24 29.46 -37.21 -11.87
CA TYR A 24 28.20 -37.13 -12.64
C TYR A 24 28.48 -37.24 -14.15
N LEU A 25 29.44 -36.49 -14.69
CA LEU A 25 29.75 -36.45 -16.12
C LEU A 25 30.22 -37.80 -16.65
N ARG A 26 30.95 -38.62 -15.85
CA ARG A 26 31.29 -40.02 -16.19
C ARG A 26 30.07 -40.88 -16.45
N GLN A 27 28.97 -40.65 -15.71
CA GLN A 27 27.75 -41.42 -15.88
C GLN A 27 26.95 -41.04 -17.15
N VAL A 28 27.12 -39.82 -17.65
CA VAL A 28 26.38 -39.30 -18.80
C VAL A 28 27.23 -39.09 -20.06
N GLY A 29 28.52 -39.36 -20.01
CA GLY A 29 29.44 -39.28 -21.16
C GLY A 29 29.91 -37.88 -21.50
N GLY A 30 30.01 -36.96 -20.51
CA GLY A 30 30.39 -35.56 -20.71
C GLY A 30 31.76 -35.17 -20.15
N GLU A 31 32.66 -36.10 -19.89
CA GLU A 31 33.94 -35.86 -19.19
C GLU A 31 34.87 -34.90 -19.91
N ARG A 32 34.94 -34.97 -21.25
CA ARG A 32 35.80 -34.09 -22.06
C ARG A 32 35.45 -32.61 -21.93
N TRP A 33 34.17 -32.28 -21.62
CA TRP A 33 33.81 -30.89 -21.35
C TRP A 33 34.56 -30.38 -20.13
N LEU A 34 34.67 -31.17 -19.03
CA LEU A 34 35.36 -30.77 -17.80
C LEU A 34 36.85 -30.59 -17.98
N GLU A 35 37.49 -31.27 -18.96
CA GLU A 35 38.90 -31.12 -19.28
C GLU A 35 39.22 -29.77 -19.95
N ARG A 36 38.18 -29.10 -20.51
CA ARG A 36 38.33 -27.83 -21.25
C ARG A 36 38.19 -26.59 -20.38
N ILE A 37 37.55 -26.71 -19.20
CA ILE A 37 37.35 -25.56 -18.32
C ILE A 37 38.60 -25.28 -17.49
N ASP A 38 38.92 -24.00 -17.31
CA ASP A 38 40.02 -23.55 -16.45
C ASP A 38 39.54 -23.51 -15.00
N ARG A 39 39.68 -24.65 -14.32
CA ARG A 39 39.14 -24.90 -12.99
C ARG A 39 39.62 -23.86 -11.98
N GLY A 40 38.63 -23.21 -11.33
CA GLY A 40 38.87 -22.28 -10.22
C GLY A 40 39.07 -20.82 -10.62
N GLN A 41 39.08 -20.46 -11.90
CA GLN A 41 39.15 -19.06 -12.33
C GLN A 41 37.79 -18.39 -12.40
N LEU A 42 36.79 -19.04 -13.00
CA LEU A 42 35.44 -18.49 -13.22
C LEU A 42 34.35 -19.47 -12.79
N GLU A 43 34.44 -19.98 -11.56
CA GLU A 43 33.53 -21.02 -11.01
C GLU A 43 32.05 -20.70 -11.17
N ALA A 44 31.65 -19.42 -11.11
CA ALA A 44 30.30 -18.97 -11.36
C ALA A 44 29.82 -19.26 -12.80
N GLN A 45 30.69 -19.04 -13.78
CA GLN A 45 30.40 -19.30 -15.19
C GLN A 45 30.42 -20.81 -15.48
N ASP A 46 31.32 -21.55 -14.86
CA ASP A 46 31.38 -23.00 -14.96
C ASP A 46 30.10 -23.65 -14.46
N LEU A 47 29.56 -23.18 -13.30
CA LEU A 47 28.31 -23.67 -12.74
C LEU A 47 27.11 -23.32 -13.62
N ALA A 48 27.09 -22.12 -14.19
CA ALA A 48 26.04 -21.69 -15.10
C ALA A 48 26.05 -22.51 -16.41
N GLU A 49 27.24 -22.73 -16.99
CA GLU A 49 27.41 -23.56 -18.18
C GLU A 49 27.01 -25.00 -17.91
N PHE A 50 27.46 -25.57 -16.79
CA PHE A 50 27.10 -26.92 -16.37
C PHE A 50 25.58 -27.08 -16.25
N ALA A 51 24.92 -26.18 -15.52
CA ALA A 51 23.46 -26.19 -15.36
C ALA A 51 22.70 -26.10 -16.70
N GLY A 52 23.19 -25.30 -17.64
CA GLY A 52 22.60 -25.17 -18.96
C GLY A 52 22.80 -26.41 -19.84
N LYS A 53 23.98 -27.00 -19.83
CA LYS A 53 24.30 -28.17 -20.63
C LYS A 53 23.57 -29.44 -20.15
N ILE A 54 23.26 -29.55 -18.86
CA ILE A 54 22.47 -30.65 -18.29
C ILE A 54 21.11 -30.79 -18.96
N CYS A 55 20.42 -29.69 -19.23
CA CYS A 55 19.07 -29.69 -19.79
C CYS A 55 19.00 -30.37 -21.16
N TYR A 56 20.06 -30.29 -21.94
CA TYR A 56 20.12 -30.79 -23.31
C TYR A 56 21.13 -31.94 -23.49
N ARG A 57 21.85 -32.34 -22.44
CA ARG A 57 23.01 -33.21 -22.54
C ARG A 57 23.98 -32.78 -23.65
N SER A 58 24.20 -31.46 -23.74
CA SER A 58 25.03 -30.85 -24.80
C SER A 58 26.51 -30.71 -24.41
N TRP A 59 27.04 -31.74 -23.73
CA TRP A 59 28.44 -31.80 -23.30
C TRP A 59 29.38 -32.02 -24.47
N GLU A 60 29.03 -33.00 -25.32
CA GLU A 60 29.82 -33.41 -26.48
C GLU A 60 28.91 -33.69 -27.68
N PRO A 61 29.46 -33.58 -28.92
CA PRO A 61 28.74 -34.00 -30.12
C PRO A 61 28.37 -35.48 -30.05
N GLY A 62 27.10 -35.78 -30.37
CA GLY A 62 26.57 -37.16 -30.43
C GLY A 62 25.97 -37.71 -29.15
N LEU A 63 26.16 -37.08 -27.97
CA LEU A 63 25.50 -37.52 -26.74
C LEU A 63 23.98 -37.36 -26.75
N ASN A 64 23.49 -36.35 -27.43
CA ASN A 64 22.07 -36.14 -27.66
C ASN A 64 21.81 -35.98 -29.16
N PRO A 65 21.09 -36.92 -29.80
CA PRO A 65 20.79 -36.88 -31.25
C PRO A 65 20.04 -35.61 -31.68
N ASN A 66 19.32 -34.97 -30.77
CA ASN A 66 18.57 -33.74 -31.03
C ASN A 66 19.46 -32.48 -31.00
N VAL A 67 20.67 -32.58 -30.47
CA VAL A 67 21.59 -31.45 -30.39
C VAL A 67 22.48 -31.44 -31.62
N ARG A 68 22.21 -30.56 -32.56
CA ARG A 68 22.97 -30.43 -33.83
C ARG A 68 24.30 -29.71 -33.68
N LYS A 69 24.42 -28.82 -32.68
CA LYS A 69 25.60 -27.99 -32.45
C LYS A 69 25.92 -27.93 -30.96
N VAL A 70 27.09 -28.41 -30.60
CA VAL A 70 27.71 -28.20 -29.28
C VAL A 70 28.59 -26.96 -29.36
N ARG A 71 28.51 -26.07 -28.39
CA ARG A 71 29.39 -24.90 -28.26
C ARG A 71 30.46 -25.25 -27.25
N ASP A 72 31.68 -25.16 -27.69
CA ASP A 72 32.87 -25.51 -26.86
C ASP A 72 33.43 -24.31 -26.12
N ASP A 73 33.18 -23.09 -26.63
CA ASP A 73 33.56 -21.83 -26.02
C ASP A 73 32.52 -21.41 -25.00
N GLN A 74 32.95 -21.19 -23.76
CA GLN A 74 32.10 -20.85 -22.62
C GLN A 74 31.37 -19.51 -22.84
N ASP A 75 32.07 -18.48 -23.29
CA ASP A 75 31.50 -17.17 -23.50
C ASP A 75 30.42 -17.20 -24.59
N VAL A 76 30.70 -17.87 -25.70
CA VAL A 76 29.75 -18.08 -26.79
C VAL A 76 28.54 -18.89 -26.32
N TYR A 77 28.74 -19.87 -25.42
CA TYR A 77 27.67 -20.65 -24.86
C TYR A 77 26.77 -19.81 -23.93
N LEU A 78 27.35 -19.08 -22.96
CA LEU A 78 26.64 -18.27 -21.99
C LEU A 78 25.93 -17.09 -22.66
N GLN A 79 26.56 -16.42 -23.65
CA GLN A 79 25.93 -15.41 -24.48
C GLN A 79 24.69 -15.96 -25.22
N ASN A 80 24.74 -17.21 -25.69
CA ASN A 80 23.58 -17.83 -26.30
C ASN A 80 22.46 -18.14 -25.27
N ILE A 81 22.80 -18.52 -24.03
CA ILE A 81 21.85 -18.71 -22.92
C ILE A 81 21.11 -17.39 -22.65
N LEU A 82 21.84 -16.28 -22.56
CA LEU A 82 21.26 -14.93 -22.37
C LEU A 82 20.36 -14.56 -23.55
N LYS A 83 20.82 -14.75 -24.79
CA LYS A 83 20.06 -14.47 -26.01
C LYS A 83 18.76 -15.27 -26.11
N GLN A 84 18.77 -16.53 -25.69
CA GLN A 84 17.60 -17.43 -25.70
C GLN A 84 16.72 -17.24 -24.47
N GLN A 85 17.08 -16.35 -23.55
CA GLN A 85 16.33 -16.03 -22.33
C GLN A 85 16.13 -17.24 -21.39
N HIS A 86 17.11 -18.11 -21.28
CA HIS A 86 17.10 -19.29 -20.41
C HIS A 86 17.49 -18.92 -18.98
N GLY A 87 16.69 -18.06 -18.31
CA GLY A 87 17.01 -17.48 -17.01
C GLY A 87 17.14 -18.48 -15.86
N SER A 88 16.47 -19.64 -15.92
CA SER A 88 16.55 -20.65 -14.86
C SER A 88 17.98 -21.18 -14.63
N VAL A 89 18.81 -21.19 -15.65
CA VAL A 89 20.23 -21.57 -15.56
C VAL A 89 20.98 -20.63 -14.63
N LEU A 90 20.65 -19.36 -14.64
CA LEU A 90 21.30 -18.31 -13.84
C LEU A 90 20.88 -18.30 -12.37
N GLU A 91 19.82 -19.02 -12.02
CA GLU A 91 19.31 -19.12 -10.65
C GLU A 91 20.17 -20.02 -9.75
N HIS A 92 20.99 -20.90 -10.34
CA HIS A 92 21.92 -21.78 -9.62
C HIS A 92 23.16 -21.06 -9.08
N VAL A 93 23.47 -19.86 -9.60
CA VAL A 93 24.68 -19.09 -9.28
C VAL A 93 24.30 -17.92 -8.38
N SER A 94 24.84 -17.86 -7.17
CA SER A 94 24.56 -16.81 -6.20
C SER A 94 25.82 -16.14 -5.66
N PHE A 95 25.72 -14.83 -5.39
CA PHE A 95 26.76 -14.01 -4.80
C PHE A 95 26.23 -13.31 -3.55
N THR A 96 27.11 -13.06 -2.58
CA THR A 96 26.78 -12.34 -1.35
C THR A 96 27.63 -11.08 -1.23
N PHE A 97 26.95 -9.96 -0.97
CA PHE A 97 27.57 -8.65 -0.80
C PHE A 97 27.34 -8.13 0.62
N VAL A 98 28.28 -7.35 1.13
CA VAL A 98 28.05 -6.40 2.22
C VAL A 98 27.92 -5.03 1.58
N LEU A 99 26.75 -4.39 1.80
CA LEU A 99 26.52 -2.99 1.47
C LEU A 99 26.73 -2.21 2.76
N HIS A 100 27.71 -1.31 2.77
CA HIS A 100 28.11 -0.54 3.94
C HIS A 100 27.87 0.94 3.69
N ASN A 101 27.48 1.68 4.74
CA ASN A 101 27.15 3.10 4.67
C ASN A 101 25.95 3.42 3.76
N VAL A 102 24.88 2.62 3.81
CA VAL A 102 23.64 2.82 3.02
C VAL A 102 22.47 3.26 3.90
N SER A 103 21.62 4.18 3.41
CA SER A 103 20.47 4.74 4.13
C SER A 103 19.20 3.85 4.09
N ARG A 104 18.11 4.27 4.82
CA ARG A 104 16.90 3.47 5.05
C ARG A 104 15.59 4.11 4.59
N VAL A 105 15.61 5.25 3.95
CA VAL A 105 14.46 6.19 3.85
C VAL A 105 13.28 5.72 2.97
N PHE A 106 11.94 5.91 3.47
CA PHE A 106 10.73 5.94 2.58
C PHE A 106 9.39 5.76 3.33
N CYS A 107 8.49 6.80 3.48
CA CYS A 107 7.26 6.67 4.27
C CYS A 107 6.18 7.75 4.06
N TYR A 108 5.02 7.59 4.76
CA TYR A 108 3.91 8.53 4.89
C TYR A 108 3.97 9.29 6.22
N ASP A 109 3.31 10.45 6.29
CA ASP A 109 3.16 11.26 7.51
C ASP A 109 2.12 10.69 8.51
N ASP A 110 2.07 11.26 9.74
CA ASP A 110 1.13 10.89 10.81
C ASP A 110 -0.35 11.12 10.47
N ASP A 111 -0.65 12.11 9.62
CA ASP A 111 -2.02 12.50 9.25
C ASP A 111 -2.62 11.62 8.14
N THR A 112 -1.86 10.69 7.63
CA THR A 112 -2.32 9.72 6.64
C THR A 112 -2.93 8.50 7.33
N ASP A 113 -4.11 8.05 6.88
CA ASP A 113 -4.74 6.79 7.25
C ASP A 113 -4.41 5.72 6.21
N VAL A 114 -4.35 4.45 6.62
CA VAL A 114 -4.24 3.29 5.73
C VAL A 114 -5.50 2.44 5.82
N LEU A 115 -5.93 1.88 4.69
CA LEU A 115 -7.05 0.95 4.66
C LEU A 115 -6.63 -0.42 5.22
N THR A 116 -7.40 -0.91 6.18
CA THR A 116 -7.26 -2.25 6.74
C THR A 116 -8.56 -3.05 6.56
N ASP A 117 -8.54 -4.32 6.88
CA ASP A 117 -9.75 -5.16 6.92
C ASP A 117 -10.76 -4.70 7.97
N GLU A 118 -10.34 -3.91 8.96
CA GLU A 118 -11.20 -3.27 9.96
C GLU A 118 -11.71 -1.88 9.52
N GLY A 119 -11.32 -1.39 8.34
CA GLY A 119 -11.60 -0.04 7.83
C GLY A 119 -10.37 0.86 7.85
N TRP A 120 -10.59 2.17 7.81
CA TRP A 120 -9.51 3.16 7.84
C TRP A 120 -8.87 3.26 9.22
N LYS A 121 -7.55 3.11 9.28
CA LYS A 121 -6.77 3.18 10.52
C LYS A 121 -5.67 4.22 10.40
N PRO A 122 -5.58 5.20 11.32
CA PRO A 122 -4.47 6.15 11.38
C PRO A 122 -3.14 5.42 11.59
N TRP A 123 -2.08 5.83 10.88
CA TRP A 123 -0.77 5.19 10.99
C TRP A 123 -0.25 5.02 12.43
N PRO A 124 -0.40 6.00 13.35
CA PRO A 124 0.04 5.81 14.73
C PRO A 124 -0.65 4.65 15.47
N LYS A 125 -1.84 4.24 15.04
CA LYS A 125 -2.64 3.15 15.65
C LYS A 125 -2.41 1.78 15.02
N VAL A 126 -1.71 1.69 13.89
CA VAL A 126 -1.36 0.41 13.25
C VAL A 126 -0.40 -0.34 14.15
N ASP A 127 -0.67 -1.61 14.48
CA ASP A 127 0.19 -2.43 15.37
C ASP A 127 0.80 -3.67 14.70
N GLY A 128 0.33 -4.01 13.50
CA GLY A 128 0.85 -5.12 12.69
C GLY A 128 0.03 -6.39 12.73
N THR A 129 -1.08 -6.38 13.45
CA THR A 129 -2.03 -7.49 13.45
C THR A 129 -2.99 -7.43 12.27
N GLU A 130 -3.13 -6.24 11.67
CA GLU A 130 -4.05 -5.94 10.58
C GLU A 130 -3.66 -6.63 9.26
N THR A 131 -4.66 -6.80 8.40
CA THR A 131 -4.47 -6.98 6.97
C THR A 131 -4.78 -5.69 6.22
N PHE A 132 -3.94 -5.32 5.26
CA PHE A 132 -3.95 -4.02 4.59
C PHE A 132 -4.63 -4.10 3.24
N GLY A 133 -5.50 -3.11 2.96
CA GLY A 133 -6.12 -2.96 1.65
C GLY A 133 -5.10 -2.53 0.60
N THR A 134 -4.86 -3.41 -0.37
CA THR A 134 -3.86 -3.27 -1.41
C THR A 134 -4.48 -3.40 -2.80
N LEU A 135 -3.89 -2.73 -3.79
CA LEU A 135 -4.25 -2.91 -5.19
C LEU A 135 -3.34 -3.97 -5.82
N ASN A 136 -3.92 -4.99 -6.40
CA ASN A 136 -3.17 -5.89 -7.29
C ASN A 136 -2.85 -5.14 -8.60
N PRO A 137 -1.58 -4.90 -8.93
CA PRO A 137 -1.21 -4.07 -10.09
C PRO A 137 -1.52 -4.73 -11.44
N ILE A 138 -1.74 -6.05 -11.47
CA ILE A 138 -2.02 -6.83 -12.68
C ILE A 138 -3.53 -6.92 -12.93
N SER A 139 -4.31 -7.34 -11.91
CA SER A 139 -5.76 -7.54 -12.03
C SER A 139 -6.57 -6.27 -11.79
N GLY A 140 -6.00 -5.26 -11.12
CA GLY A 140 -6.70 -4.05 -10.68
C GLY A 140 -7.66 -4.29 -9.52
N GLU A 141 -7.54 -5.42 -8.82
CA GLU A 141 -8.40 -5.80 -7.72
C GLU A 141 -7.94 -5.24 -6.38
N LEU A 142 -8.89 -4.88 -5.54
CA LEU A 142 -8.67 -4.65 -4.12
C LEU A 142 -8.54 -6.00 -3.42
N GLU A 143 -7.41 -6.21 -2.78
CA GLU A 143 -7.11 -7.39 -1.95
C GLU A 143 -6.74 -6.94 -0.54
N TYR A 144 -6.81 -7.87 0.42
CA TYR A 144 -6.33 -7.64 1.78
C TYR A 144 -5.16 -8.57 2.07
N GLN A 145 -4.00 -7.98 2.42
CA GLN A 145 -2.75 -8.71 2.62
C GLN A 145 -2.12 -8.36 3.96
N LYS A 146 -1.47 -9.34 4.61
CA LYS A 146 -0.67 -9.10 5.81
C LYS A 146 0.58 -8.32 5.45
N ALA A 147 0.98 -7.43 6.35
CA ALA A 147 2.28 -6.77 6.24
C ALA A 147 3.40 -7.81 6.39
N THR A 148 4.39 -7.74 5.53
CA THR A 148 5.65 -8.48 5.69
C THR A 148 6.62 -7.70 6.58
N GLU A 149 6.46 -6.39 6.67
CA GLU A 149 7.26 -5.48 7.49
C GLU A 149 6.46 -4.22 7.81
N ILE A 150 6.71 -3.63 9.00
CA ILE A 150 6.15 -2.34 9.42
C ILE A 150 7.30 -1.43 9.79
N PHE A 151 7.25 -0.23 9.26
CA PHE A 151 8.27 0.79 9.48
C PHE A 151 7.67 2.05 10.12
N ARG A 152 8.40 2.64 11.07
CA ARG A 152 8.09 3.93 11.72
C ARG A 152 9.37 4.61 12.14
N ALA A 153 9.49 5.91 11.85
CA ALA A 153 10.62 6.71 12.28
C ALA A 153 10.23 8.17 12.50
N ASP A 154 11.07 8.91 13.22
CA ASP A 154 11.02 10.35 13.23
C ASP A 154 11.77 10.87 11.98
N TYR A 155 11.20 11.85 11.29
CA TYR A 155 11.70 12.39 10.04
C TYR A 155 11.79 13.91 10.09
N PHE A 156 12.89 14.44 9.58
CA PHE A 156 13.06 15.86 9.30
C PHE A 156 13.68 16.02 7.91
N GLY A 157 12.94 16.62 7.00
CA GLY A 157 13.41 16.80 5.63
C GLY A 157 12.30 17.23 4.67
N GLN A 158 12.63 17.27 3.39
CA GLN A 158 11.69 17.57 2.33
C GLN A 158 10.69 16.43 2.17
N MET A 159 9.39 16.74 2.10
CA MET A 159 8.35 15.80 1.68
C MET A 159 7.60 16.34 0.47
N TYR A 160 7.20 15.45 -0.42
CA TYR A 160 6.39 15.79 -1.58
C TYR A 160 4.93 15.91 -1.18
N ARG A 161 4.39 17.10 -1.36
CA ARG A 161 3.01 17.45 -1.08
C ARG A 161 2.20 17.52 -2.36
N VAL A 162 1.13 16.73 -2.44
CA VAL A 162 0.07 16.88 -3.44
C VAL A 162 -1.23 17.21 -2.73
N GLN A 163 -1.79 18.37 -2.99
CA GLN A 163 -3.07 18.80 -2.42
C GLN A 163 -3.96 19.41 -3.50
N SER A 164 -5.11 18.81 -3.72
CA SER A 164 -6.14 19.25 -4.68
C SER A 164 -7.54 18.98 -4.12
N GLU A 165 -8.59 19.31 -4.87
CA GLU A 165 -9.96 18.96 -4.46
C GLU A 165 -10.15 17.45 -4.26
N GLN A 166 -9.46 16.62 -5.04
CA GLN A 166 -9.69 15.18 -5.12
C GLN A 166 -8.58 14.33 -4.51
N VAL A 167 -7.38 14.86 -4.36
CA VAL A 167 -6.18 14.14 -3.90
C VAL A 167 -5.53 14.93 -2.79
N ASP A 168 -5.05 14.25 -1.77
CA ASP A 168 -4.23 14.80 -0.71
C ASP A 168 -3.22 13.74 -0.27
N LEU A 169 -1.92 14.03 -0.42
CA LEU A 169 -0.81 13.17 -0.03
C LEU A 169 0.34 14.03 0.50
N LEU A 170 1.04 13.51 1.49
CA LEU A 170 2.33 14.00 1.95
C LEU A 170 3.24 12.81 2.15
N VAL A 171 4.27 12.69 1.32
CA VAL A 171 5.14 11.52 1.24
C VAL A 171 6.60 11.93 1.09
N THR A 172 7.52 11.05 1.45
CA THR A 172 8.96 11.28 1.25
C THR A 172 9.33 11.42 -0.23
N PRO A 173 10.43 12.11 -0.59
CA PRO A 173 10.79 12.42 -1.99
C PRO A 173 10.97 11.19 -2.89
N ASN A 174 11.38 10.10 -2.32
CA ASN A 174 11.62 8.83 -3.00
C ASN A 174 10.46 7.83 -2.85
N HIS A 175 9.28 8.31 -2.40
CA HIS A 175 8.09 7.50 -2.28
C HIS A 175 7.60 7.02 -3.65
N ARG A 176 7.11 5.79 -3.75
CA ARG A 176 6.59 5.21 -4.99
C ARG A 176 5.15 5.62 -5.24
N MET A 177 4.96 6.58 -6.13
CA MET A 177 3.64 7.07 -6.51
C MET A 177 3.04 6.17 -7.58
N TRP A 178 1.82 5.66 -7.37
CA TRP A 178 1.07 4.91 -8.39
C TRP A 178 0.25 5.87 -9.24
N VAL A 179 0.82 6.28 -10.38
CA VAL A 179 0.26 7.36 -11.21
C VAL A 179 0.27 7.02 -12.70
N GLN A 180 -0.55 7.76 -13.46
CA GLN A 180 -0.55 7.72 -14.92
C GLN A 180 -0.11 9.09 -15.43
N ARG A 181 1.04 9.15 -16.10
CA ARG A 181 1.54 10.38 -16.74
C ARG A 181 0.58 10.84 -17.82
N HIS A 182 0.41 12.15 -17.95
CA HIS A 182 -0.46 12.75 -18.98
C HIS A 182 0.29 13.77 -19.87
N ASP A 183 1.58 13.90 -19.67
CA ASP A 183 2.48 14.82 -20.40
C ASP A 183 3.38 14.09 -21.41
N THR A 184 3.37 12.77 -21.45
CA THR A 184 4.20 11.93 -22.32
C THR A 184 3.62 11.76 -23.72
N GLN A 185 4.44 11.32 -24.68
CA GLN A 185 3.99 10.97 -26.02
C GLN A 185 3.05 9.74 -26.01
N ALA A 186 3.32 8.75 -25.14
CA ALA A 186 2.46 7.60 -24.94
C ALA A 186 1.06 8.01 -24.43
N ALA A 187 0.99 8.99 -23.52
CA ALA A 187 -0.28 9.53 -23.05
C ALA A 187 -1.08 10.21 -24.17
N LYS A 188 -0.42 10.93 -25.08
CA LYS A 188 -1.07 11.55 -26.24
C LYS A 188 -1.66 10.52 -27.22
N ARG A 189 -1.08 9.31 -27.28
CA ARG A 189 -1.58 8.17 -28.07
C ARG A 189 -2.61 7.32 -27.34
N GLY A 190 -2.89 7.62 -26.05
CA GLY A 190 -3.79 6.80 -25.22
C GLY A 190 -3.18 5.49 -24.74
N GLU A 191 -1.87 5.28 -24.87
CA GLU A 191 -1.14 4.06 -24.55
C GLU A 191 -0.58 4.04 -23.12
N GLN A 192 -0.60 5.20 -22.42
CA GLN A 192 -0.03 5.33 -21.09
C GLN A 192 -0.83 4.53 -20.06
N GLN A 193 -0.16 3.64 -19.35
CA GLN A 193 -0.71 2.87 -18.22
C GLN A 193 -0.37 3.56 -16.90
N PHE A 194 -1.02 3.13 -15.81
CA PHE A 194 -0.57 3.42 -14.46
C PHE A 194 0.76 2.71 -14.20
N ALA A 195 1.70 3.42 -13.62
CA ALA A 195 3.02 2.92 -13.28
C ALA A 195 3.49 3.53 -11.96
N VAL A 196 4.53 2.95 -11.41
CA VAL A 196 5.24 3.53 -10.26
C VAL A 196 6.18 4.60 -10.78
N GLU A 197 6.04 5.82 -10.23
CA GLU A 197 6.87 6.98 -10.52
C GLU A 197 7.38 7.58 -9.20
N LEU A 198 8.51 8.28 -9.22
CA LEU A 198 9.00 8.99 -8.05
C LEU A 198 8.44 10.41 -7.98
N PRO A 199 8.31 11.02 -6.79
CA PRO A 199 7.93 12.42 -6.62
C PRO A 199 8.73 13.40 -7.47
N ASN A 200 10.06 13.25 -7.57
CA ASN A 200 10.91 14.11 -8.41
C ASN A 200 10.53 14.06 -9.89
N ASP A 201 10.09 12.91 -10.38
CA ASP A 201 9.73 12.72 -11.78
C ASP A 201 8.36 13.31 -12.14
N ILE A 202 7.47 13.42 -11.15
CA ILE A 202 6.09 13.84 -11.34
C ILE A 202 5.74 15.22 -10.79
N ALA A 203 6.59 15.79 -9.94
CA ALA A 203 6.39 17.13 -9.38
C ALA A 203 6.21 18.15 -10.51
N HIS A 204 5.17 18.98 -10.38
CA HIS A 204 4.79 19.99 -11.36
C HIS A 204 4.38 19.45 -12.75
N LYS A 205 4.22 18.12 -12.89
CA LYS A 205 3.75 17.48 -14.12
C LYS A 205 2.23 17.30 -14.11
N ARG A 206 1.71 16.79 -15.24
CA ARG A 206 0.30 16.42 -15.39
C ARG A 206 0.16 14.93 -15.12
N VAL A 207 -0.40 14.57 -13.98
CA VAL A 207 -0.54 13.17 -13.55
C VAL A 207 -1.95 12.85 -13.07
N ARG A 208 -2.39 11.63 -13.31
CA ARG A 208 -3.63 11.07 -12.79
C ARG A 208 -3.34 10.16 -11.62
N TYR A 209 -4.17 10.24 -10.61
CA TYR A 209 -4.15 9.39 -9.42
C TYR A 209 -5.33 8.43 -9.46
N LEU A 210 -5.15 7.20 -8.98
CA LEU A 210 -6.20 6.18 -8.94
C LEU A 210 -6.91 6.22 -7.58
N LYS A 211 -8.26 6.26 -7.60
CA LYS A 211 -9.09 6.38 -6.38
C LYS A 211 -10.06 5.21 -6.15
N CYS A 212 -10.04 4.21 -7.01
CA CYS A 212 -10.92 3.04 -6.95
C CYS A 212 -10.16 1.77 -7.31
N ALA A 213 -10.78 0.63 -7.04
CA ALA A 213 -10.32 -0.68 -7.49
C ALA A 213 -11.50 -1.56 -7.89
N ARG A 214 -11.21 -2.67 -8.52
CA ARG A 214 -12.19 -3.74 -8.73
C ARG A 214 -12.29 -4.55 -7.44
N TRP A 215 -13.50 -4.75 -6.95
CA TRP A 215 -13.81 -5.66 -5.85
C TRP A 215 -14.57 -6.87 -6.38
N VAL A 216 -14.28 -8.05 -5.87
CA VAL A 216 -15.01 -9.26 -6.27
C VAL A 216 -16.13 -9.54 -5.28
N GLY A 217 -15.83 -9.49 -3.99
CA GLY A 217 -16.77 -9.82 -2.91
C GLY A 217 -17.11 -11.32 -2.86
N HIS A 218 -18.00 -11.66 -1.96
CA HIS A 218 -18.50 -13.02 -1.83
C HIS A 218 -19.89 -13.13 -2.48
N ALA A 219 -20.08 -14.10 -3.36
CA ALA A 219 -21.37 -14.36 -3.97
C ALA A 219 -22.42 -14.65 -2.87
N VAL A 220 -23.47 -13.85 -2.83
CA VAL A 220 -24.55 -13.96 -1.85
C VAL A 220 -25.89 -13.76 -2.53
N SER A 221 -26.82 -14.69 -2.32
CA SER A 221 -28.18 -14.59 -2.86
C SER A 221 -29.23 -14.31 -1.78
N LYS A 222 -28.91 -14.62 -0.53
CA LYS A 222 -29.81 -14.51 0.63
C LYS A 222 -29.02 -14.14 1.87
N VAL A 223 -29.67 -13.40 2.77
CA VAL A 223 -29.16 -13.08 4.12
C VAL A 223 -30.04 -13.77 5.14
N THR A 224 -29.44 -14.54 6.04
CA THR A 224 -30.12 -15.22 7.14
C THR A 224 -29.81 -14.50 8.45
N ILE A 225 -30.83 -14.04 9.14
CA ILE A 225 -30.74 -13.44 10.46
C ILE A 225 -31.11 -14.50 11.48
N PRO A 226 -30.26 -14.76 12.49
CA PRO A 226 -30.54 -15.74 13.52
C PRO A 226 -31.83 -15.45 14.28
N GLY A 227 -32.47 -16.49 14.76
CA GLY A 227 -33.65 -16.35 15.63
C GLY A 227 -33.30 -15.71 16.96
N THR A 228 -34.29 -15.15 17.61
CA THR A 228 -34.17 -14.53 18.93
C THR A 228 -35.25 -15.06 19.87
N TYR A 229 -35.04 -14.91 21.14
CA TYR A 229 -36.04 -15.26 22.15
C TYR A 229 -36.28 -14.09 23.12
N ARG A 230 -37.49 -13.98 23.63
CA ARG A 230 -37.83 -13.01 24.66
C ARG A 230 -38.45 -13.70 25.84
N THR A 231 -37.99 -13.32 27.02
CA THR A 231 -38.55 -13.77 28.29
C THR A 231 -39.15 -12.58 29.00
N TRP A 232 -40.40 -12.69 29.40
CA TRP A 232 -41.07 -11.67 30.22
C TRP A 232 -41.81 -12.31 31.38
N GLN A 233 -41.94 -11.59 32.48
CA GLN A 233 -42.68 -11.98 33.64
C GLN A 233 -43.86 -11.02 33.81
N ARG A 234 -45.09 -11.56 33.90
CA ARG A 234 -46.26 -10.74 34.24
C ARG A 234 -46.13 -10.23 35.66
N LYS A 235 -46.54 -8.95 35.90
CA LYS A 235 -46.47 -8.31 37.22
C LYS A 235 -47.23 -9.06 38.32
N ASP A 236 -48.19 -9.94 37.97
CA ASP A 236 -49.10 -10.63 38.87
C ASP A 236 -48.71 -12.10 39.10
N ARG A 237 -47.46 -12.39 39.49
CA ARG A 237 -46.98 -13.73 39.99
C ARG A 237 -47.00 -14.88 38.95
N GLY A 238 -46.99 -14.62 37.66
CA GLY A 238 -46.83 -15.67 36.65
C GLY A 238 -45.40 -16.19 36.54
N ARG A 239 -45.21 -17.47 36.12
CA ARG A 239 -43.90 -18.00 35.72
C ARG A 239 -43.37 -17.19 34.54
N PRO A 240 -42.05 -16.96 34.42
CA PRO A 240 -41.48 -16.33 33.24
C PRO A 240 -41.95 -17.08 31.98
N THR A 241 -42.43 -16.33 31.00
CA THR A 241 -42.82 -16.89 29.69
C THR A 241 -41.75 -16.54 28.69
N THR A 242 -41.16 -17.57 28.06
CA THR A 242 -40.20 -17.40 26.96
C THR A 242 -40.89 -17.72 25.65
N ARG A 243 -40.82 -16.81 24.70
CA ARG A 243 -41.26 -17.04 23.33
C ARG A 243 -40.03 -17.04 22.41
N ASN A 244 -39.95 -18.08 21.59
CA ASN A 244 -38.93 -18.20 20.54
C ASN A 244 -39.45 -17.56 19.24
N TYR A 245 -38.60 -16.76 18.60
CA TYR A 245 -38.83 -16.19 17.28
C TYR A 245 -37.81 -16.81 16.34
N PRO A 246 -38.22 -17.63 15.36
CA PRO A 246 -37.30 -18.32 14.48
C PRO A 246 -36.50 -17.34 13.64
N GLY A 247 -35.33 -17.78 13.17
CA GLY A 247 -34.53 -17.03 12.22
C GLY A 247 -35.28 -16.77 10.92
N VAL A 248 -34.90 -15.70 10.25
CA VAL A 248 -35.54 -15.25 8.99
C VAL A 248 -34.49 -15.13 7.90
N THR A 249 -34.90 -15.45 6.67
CA THR A 249 -34.03 -15.36 5.50
C THR A 249 -34.65 -14.45 4.46
N PHE A 250 -33.87 -13.51 3.96
CA PHE A 250 -34.32 -12.52 2.98
C PHE A 250 -33.53 -12.65 1.68
N PRO A 251 -34.12 -12.38 0.50
CA PRO A 251 -33.39 -12.18 -0.73
C PRO A 251 -32.42 -10.99 -0.57
N ILE A 252 -31.21 -11.10 -1.14
CA ILE A 252 -30.14 -10.13 -0.89
C ILE A 252 -30.45 -8.72 -1.40
N GLU A 253 -30.97 -8.57 -2.62
CA GLU A 253 -31.21 -7.24 -3.21
C GLU A 253 -32.28 -6.43 -2.45
N PRO A 254 -33.50 -6.98 -2.15
CA PRO A 254 -34.46 -6.29 -1.30
C PRO A 254 -33.90 -5.99 0.09
N PHE A 255 -33.14 -6.91 0.68
CA PHE A 255 -32.54 -6.69 1.99
C PHE A 255 -31.50 -5.57 1.96
N ALA A 256 -30.61 -5.55 0.96
CA ALA A 256 -29.61 -4.49 0.80
C ALA A 256 -30.27 -3.11 0.63
N ARG A 257 -31.30 -3.03 -0.21
CA ARG A 257 -32.07 -1.79 -0.41
C ARG A 257 -32.78 -1.35 0.89
N PHE A 258 -33.42 -2.27 1.57
CA PHE A 258 -34.08 -2.01 2.86
C PHE A 258 -33.08 -1.51 3.91
N LEU A 259 -31.92 -2.17 4.03
CA LEU A 259 -30.89 -1.78 4.99
C LEU A 259 -30.35 -0.37 4.69
N GLY A 260 -30.19 -0.03 3.40
CA GLY A 260 -29.82 1.32 2.98
C GLY A 260 -30.86 2.37 3.41
N TYR A 261 -32.13 2.11 3.16
CA TYR A 261 -33.23 3.01 3.63
C TYR A 261 -33.30 3.11 5.15
N TYR A 262 -33.04 1.99 5.86
CA TYR A 262 -33.01 2.01 7.32
C TYR A 262 -31.87 2.86 7.88
N LEU A 263 -30.69 2.75 7.31
CA LEU A 263 -29.55 3.56 7.75
C LEU A 263 -29.74 5.06 7.44
N ALA A 264 -30.44 5.39 6.37
CA ALA A 264 -30.83 6.77 6.07
C ALA A 264 -31.93 7.26 7.01
N GLU A 265 -33.12 6.65 6.98
CA GLU A 265 -34.35 7.17 7.52
C GLU A 265 -35.01 6.27 8.60
N GLY A 266 -34.27 5.20 9.00
CA GLY A 266 -34.83 4.16 9.85
C GLY A 266 -34.65 4.40 11.35
N SER A 267 -35.62 3.88 12.11
CA SER A 267 -35.59 3.79 13.57
C SER A 267 -36.31 2.56 14.08
N VAL A 268 -36.00 2.17 15.30
CA VAL A 268 -36.70 1.11 16.03
C VAL A 268 -37.55 1.72 17.13
N ASN A 269 -38.84 1.41 17.14
CA ASN A 269 -39.75 1.85 18.18
C ASN A 269 -40.50 0.64 18.76
N GLY A 270 -40.16 0.20 19.97
CA GLY A 270 -40.67 -1.02 20.58
C GLY A 270 -40.39 -2.25 19.72
N HIS A 271 -41.44 -2.89 19.21
CA HIS A 271 -41.36 -4.05 18.32
C HIS A 271 -41.41 -3.68 16.83
N GLN A 272 -41.57 -2.41 16.51
CA GLN A 272 -41.72 -1.93 15.15
C GLN A 272 -40.42 -1.40 14.60
N ILE A 273 -40.20 -1.67 13.32
CA ILE A 273 -39.19 -1.03 12.49
C ILE A 273 -39.93 0.06 11.70
N VAL A 274 -39.44 1.26 11.74
CA VAL A 274 -40.06 2.44 11.13
C VAL A 274 -39.07 3.06 10.14
N LEU A 275 -39.49 3.29 8.90
CA LEU A 275 -38.80 4.13 7.93
C LEU A 275 -39.58 5.44 7.80
N ALA A 276 -38.95 6.56 8.16
CA ALA A 276 -39.57 7.87 8.15
C ALA A 276 -39.39 8.52 6.79
N GLN A 277 -40.48 8.90 6.12
CA GLN A 277 -40.44 9.65 4.87
C GLN A 277 -41.73 10.41 4.65
N ASN A 278 -41.69 11.54 3.92
CA ASN A 278 -42.89 12.23 3.49
C ASN A 278 -43.68 11.36 2.52
N ARG A 279 -45.02 11.56 2.50
CA ARG A 279 -45.89 10.87 1.55
C ARG A 279 -45.46 11.18 0.11
N GLY A 280 -45.45 10.15 -0.73
CA GLY A 280 -45.08 10.25 -2.13
C GLY A 280 -44.45 8.98 -2.67
N GLU A 281 -43.79 9.10 -3.81
CA GLU A 281 -43.20 7.97 -4.53
C GLU A 281 -42.13 7.21 -3.67
N MET A 282 -41.34 7.96 -2.91
CA MET A 282 -40.29 7.38 -2.09
C MET A 282 -40.82 6.48 -0.97
N LEU A 283 -41.91 6.92 -0.30
CA LEU A 283 -42.56 6.11 0.72
C LEU A 283 -43.13 4.80 0.15
N ASN A 284 -43.68 4.85 -1.08
CA ASN A 284 -44.15 3.66 -1.78
C ASN A 284 -43.00 2.70 -2.13
N LYS A 285 -41.90 3.21 -2.63
CA LYS A 285 -40.66 2.41 -2.90
C LYS A 285 -40.18 1.69 -1.63
N MET A 286 -40.17 2.39 -0.49
CA MET A 286 -39.78 1.79 0.80
C MET A 286 -40.76 0.67 1.20
N ALA A 287 -42.09 0.91 1.05
CA ALA A 287 -43.09 -0.10 1.34
C ALA A 287 -42.98 -1.33 0.41
N ASP A 288 -42.75 -1.13 -0.87
CA ASP A 288 -42.58 -2.21 -1.85
C ASP A 288 -41.29 -3.01 -1.59
N THR A 289 -40.22 -2.35 -1.16
CA THR A 289 -39.01 -3.02 -0.71
C THR A 289 -39.26 -3.95 0.48
N ILE A 290 -40.01 -3.50 1.48
CA ILE A 290 -40.41 -4.33 2.64
C ILE A 290 -41.22 -5.53 2.18
N ARG A 291 -42.21 -5.33 1.28
CA ARG A 291 -43.02 -6.42 0.72
C ARG A 291 -42.17 -7.44 -0.07
N SER A 292 -41.19 -6.96 -0.84
CA SER A 292 -40.25 -7.82 -1.58
C SER A 292 -39.37 -8.67 -0.67
N MET A 293 -39.18 -8.27 0.59
CA MET A 293 -38.57 -9.10 1.63
C MET A 293 -39.52 -10.18 2.20
N GLY A 294 -40.79 -10.19 1.81
CA GLY A 294 -41.81 -11.06 2.38
C GLY A 294 -42.36 -10.57 3.70
N LEU A 295 -42.16 -9.28 4.04
CA LEU A 295 -42.67 -8.69 5.27
C LEU A 295 -43.90 -7.80 5.00
N PRO A 296 -44.84 -7.69 5.96
CA PRO A 296 -45.97 -6.73 5.85
C PRO A 296 -45.46 -5.29 5.95
N ALA A 297 -45.93 -4.44 5.06
CA ALA A 297 -45.67 -3.00 5.10
C ALA A 297 -46.96 -2.23 5.45
N TYR A 298 -46.96 -1.59 6.62
CA TYR A 298 -48.09 -0.81 7.13
C TYR A 298 -47.86 0.66 6.81
N LEU A 299 -48.75 1.22 5.98
CA LEU A 299 -48.77 2.65 5.64
C LEU A 299 -49.88 3.35 6.44
N PRO A 300 -49.64 4.52 7.05
CA PRO A 300 -50.66 5.25 7.76
C PRO A 300 -51.68 5.86 6.78
N THR A 301 -52.93 5.79 7.13
CA THR A 301 -54.02 6.40 6.35
C THR A 301 -54.10 7.91 6.54
N THR A 302 -53.64 8.42 7.68
CA THR A 302 -53.63 9.84 8.06
C THR A 302 -52.30 10.24 8.67
N GLY A 303 -51.93 11.53 8.65
CA GLY A 303 -50.70 12.07 9.27
C GLY A 303 -49.45 12.02 8.38
N ASN A 304 -48.28 12.29 8.96
CA ASN A 304 -47.00 12.22 8.28
C ASN A 304 -46.65 10.78 7.89
N GLY A 305 -46.08 10.60 6.68
CA GLY A 305 -45.83 9.29 6.10
C GLY A 305 -44.66 8.54 6.75
N ASN A 306 -44.96 7.45 7.47
CA ASN A 306 -43.97 6.50 7.92
C ASN A 306 -44.42 5.11 7.53
N VAL A 307 -43.57 4.32 6.86
CA VAL A 307 -43.86 2.90 6.66
C VAL A 307 -43.33 2.10 7.85
N ARG A 308 -44.14 1.14 8.31
CA ARG A 308 -43.82 0.31 9.48
C ARG A 308 -43.85 -1.16 9.10
N THR A 309 -42.99 -1.93 9.75
CA THR A 309 -43.03 -3.39 9.67
C THR A 309 -42.69 -4.00 11.02
N GLN A 310 -42.93 -5.32 11.15
CA GLN A 310 -42.61 -6.07 12.36
C GLN A 310 -41.93 -7.38 11.99
N CYS A 311 -40.69 -7.53 12.47
CA CYS A 311 -39.91 -8.74 12.39
C CYS A 311 -38.88 -8.71 13.52
N LEU A 312 -39.06 -9.49 14.57
CA LEU A 312 -38.29 -9.34 15.79
C LEU A 312 -36.81 -9.66 15.60
N PRO A 313 -36.40 -10.74 14.89
CA PRO A 313 -34.99 -10.98 14.60
C PRO A 313 -34.32 -9.84 13.82
N LEU A 314 -35.00 -9.32 12.80
CA LEU A 314 -34.53 -8.17 12.02
C LEU A 314 -34.42 -6.90 12.87
N ARG A 315 -35.43 -6.65 13.70
CA ARG A 315 -35.45 -5.50 14.61
C ARG A 315 -34.29 -5.52 15.60
N ASP A 316 -33.92 -6.69 16.12
CA ASP A 316 -32.82 -6.84 17.05
C ASP A 316 -31.47 -6.55 16.34
N LEU A 317 -31.25 -7.08 15.14
CA LEU A 317 -30.09 -6.72 14.31
C LEU A 317 -30.00 -5.20 14.10
N LEU A 318 -31.13 -4.56 13.75
CA LEU A 318 -31.16 -3.13 13.44
C LEU A 318 -30.96 -2.25 14.69
N ALA A 319 -31.42 -2.70 15.86
CA ALA A 319 -31.24 -1.99 17.12
C ALA A 319 -29.75 -1.88 17.52
N ASP A 320 -28.95 -2.87 17.13
CA ASP A 320 -27.50 -2.90 17.40
C ASP A 320 -26.68 -1.98 16.49
N LEU A 321 -27.29 -1.40 15.45
CA LEU A 321 -26.59 -0.52 14.51
C LEU A 321 -26.40 0.91 15.03
N GLY A 322 -26.85 1.22 16.23
CA GLY A 322 -26.71 2.52 16.86
C GLY A 322 -27.72 3.57 16.39
N HIS A 323 -27.56 4.77 16.91
CA HIS A 323 -28.44 5.92 16.63
C HIS A 323 -27.63 7.06 16.05
N SER A 324 -28.16 7.80 15.12
CA SER A 324 -27.62 9.07 14.60
C SER A 324 -26.06 9.15 14.54
N HIS A 325 -25.41 9.50 15.66
CA HIS A 325 -23.97 9.77 15.75
C HIS A 325 -23.07 8.53 15.95
N ASP A 326 -23.66 7.41 16.34
CA ASP A 326 -22.99 6.12 16.53
C ASP A 326 -23.54 5.03 15.58
N LYS A 327 -24.30 5.43 14.56
CA LYS A 327 -24.71 4.54 13.47
C LYS A 327 -23.50 3.92 12.79
N ARG A 328 -23.58 2.62 12.55
CA ARG A 328 -22.55 1.85 11.83
C ARG A 328 -23.20 0.93 10.79
N ILE A 329 -22.42 0.60 9.78
CA ILE A 329 -22.83 -0.36 8.76
C ILE A 329 -22.46 -1.78 9.23
N PRO A 330 -23.38 -2.76 9.16
CA PRO A 330 -23.05 -4.14 9.55
C PRO A 330 -21.87 -4.68 8.78
N ARG A 331 -20.93 -5.35 9.47
CA ARG A 331 -19.71 -5.89 8.87
C ARG A 331 -19.95 -6.74 7.62
N MET A 332 -21.04 -7.53 7.61
CA MET A 332 -21.38 -8.40 6.46
C MET A 332 -21.53 -7.64 5.13
N VAL A 333 -21.86 -6.34 5.16
CA VAL A 333 -22.01 -5.50 3.96
C VAL A 333 -20.65 -5.30 3.26
N GLN A 334 -19.56 -5.32 4.02
CA GLN A 334 -18.21 -5.14 3.50
C GLN A 334 -17.77 -6.27 2.55
N ASP A 335 -18.39 -7.44 2.66
CA ASP A 335 -18.04 -8.64 1.88
C ASP A 335 -18.97 -8.89 0.71
N TRP A 336 -20.02 -8.07 0.53
CA TRP A 336 -20.95 -8.21 -0.58
C TRP A 336 -20.29 -7.92 -1.95
N PRO A 337 -20.82 -8.50 -3.04
CA PRO A 337 -20.36 -8.19 -4.38
C PRO A 337 -20.74 -6.75 -4.78
N PRO A 338 -20.01 -6.15 -5.74
CA PRO A 338 -20.13 -4.73 -6.10
C PRO A 338 -21.53 -4.27 -6.49
N ASP A 339 -22.29 -5.10 -7.17
CA ASP A 339 -23.67 -4.84 -7.60
C ASP A 339 -24.61 -4.70 -6.41
N ILE A 340 -24.48 -5.56 -5.42
CA ILE A 340 -25.27 -5.49 -4.19
C ILE A 340 -24.87 -4.28 -3.33
N ILE A 341 -23.55 -3.99 -3.23
CA ILE A 341 -23.09 -2.77 -2.54
C ILE A 341 -23.66 -1.52 -3.22
N ARG A 342 -23.73 -1.48 -4.56
CA ARG A 342 -24.34 -0.35 -5.30
C ARG A 342 -25.82 -0.18 -4.96
N ILE A 343 -26.60 -1.27 -4.92
CA ILE A 343 -28.01 -1.24 -4.50
C ILE A 343 -28.16 -0.63 -3.10
N PHE A 344 -27.30 -1.05 -2.19
CA PHE A 344 -27.26 -0.53 -0.81
C PHE A 344 -26.92 0.96 -0.75
N LEU A 345 -25.84 1.39 -1.43
CA LEU A 345 -25.41 2.79 -1.45
C LEU A 345 -26.45 3.70 -2.14
N GLU A 346 -27.06 3.23 -3.24
CA GLU A 346 -28.11 3.98 -3.93
C GLU A 346 -29.34 4.17 -3.05
N ALA A 347 -29.71 3.17 -2.24
CA ALA A 347 -30.82 3.31 -1.29
C ALA A 347 -30.53 4.35 -0.19
N ILE A 348 -29.30 4.43 0.32
CA ILE A 348 -28.91 5.48 1.27
C ILE A 348 -29.00 6.87 0.61
N ILE A 349 -28.51 6.99 -0.63
CA ILE A 349 -28.54 8.25 -1.38
C ILE A 349 -29.98 8.67 -1.69
N GLU A 350 -30.88 7.74 -2.01
CA GLU A 350 -32.28 8.00 -2.24
C GLU A 350 -33.03 8.47 -0.96
N GLY A 351 -32.61 7.93 0.23
CA GLY A 351 -33.22 8.27 1.52
C GLY A 351 -32.77 9.64 2.03
N ASP A 352 -31.51 9.80 2.33
CA ASP A 352 -30.94 10.96 3.04
C ASP A 352 -29.86 11.71 2.21
N GLY A 353 -29.65 11.30 0.97
CA GLY A 353 -28.66 11.90 0.09
C GLY A 353 -29.22 13.08 -0.72
N THR A 354 -28.30 13.94 -1.13
CA THR A 354 -28.58 15.02 -2.08
C THR A 354 -27.87 14.76 -3.39
N THR A 355 -28.59 14.82 -4.51
CA THR A 355 -27.99 14.74 -5.84
C THR A 355 -27.98 16.12 -6.48
N HIS A 356 -26.80 16.67 -6.73
CA HIS A 356 -26.67 17.95 -7.41
C HIS A 356 -26.96 17.78 -8.90
N ARG A 357 -28.05 18.38 -9.38
CA ARG A 357 -28.58 18.19 -10.75
C ARG A 357 -27.57 18.48 -11.86
N THR A 358 -26.75 19.52 -11.71
CA THR A 358 -25.79 19.97 -12.74
C THR A 358 -24.54 19.08 -12.83
N PHE A 359 -24.07 18.52 -11.71
CA PHE A 359 -22.78 17.79 -11.65
C PHE A 359 -22.94 16.31 -11.37
N ASN A 360 -24.18 15.81 -11.23
CA ASN A 360 -24.48 14.44 -10.80
C ASN A 360 -23.66 14.04 -9.54
N HIS A 361 -23.48 15.00 -8.63
CA HIS A 361 -22.70 14.85 -7.41
C HIS A 361 -23.63 14.35 -6.32
N ARG A 362 -23.35 13.19 -5.79
CA ARG A 362 -24.14 12.51 -4.76
C ARG A 362 -23.49 12.71 -3.41
N VAL A 363 -24.20 13.27 -2.45
CA VAL A 363 -23.68 13.62 -1.14
C VAL A 363 -24.55 12.98 -0.06
N ILE A 364 -23.92 12.35 0.92
CA ILE A 364 -24.56 11.81 2.12
C ILE A 364 -24.04 12.61 3.32
N TYR A 365 -24.94 12.97 4.22
CA TYR A 365 -24.61 13.67 5.45
C TYR A 365 -24.81 12.72 6.62
N THR A 366 -23.82 12.62 7.51
CA THR A 366 -23.91 11.79 8.72
C THR A 366 -23.19 12.42 9.89
N ALA A 367 -23.71 12.26 11.09
CA ALA A 367 -23.05 12.64 12.33
C ALA A 367 -22.12 11.52 12.84
N SER A 368 -22.16 10.33 12.25
CA SER A 368 -21.32 9.20 12.61
C SER A 368 -20.03 9.19 11.76
N ARG A 369 -18.89 9.25 12.42
CA ARG A 369 -17.58 9.10 11.77
C ARG A 369 -17.40 7.67 11.22
N GLU A 370 -17.79 6.67 12.00
CA GLU A 370 -17.69 5.26 11.61
C GLU A 370 -18.52 4.98 10.36
N MET A 371 -19.78 5.46 10.30
CA MET A 371 -20.60 5.33 9.10
C MET A 371 -19.99 6.04 7.89
N ALA A 372 -19.40 7.23 8.06
CA ALA A 372 -18.74 7.94 6.97
C ALA A 372 -17.54 7.17 6.43
N ASP A 373 -16.73 6.60 7.29
CA ASP A 373 -15.57 5.79 6.94
C ASP A 373 -15.99 4.50 6.22
N ASP A 374 -17.03 3.80 6.70
CA ASP A 374 -17.60 2.62 6.06
C ASP A 374 -18.15 2.93 4.66
N LEU A 375 -18.91 4.02 4.51
CA LEU A 375 -19.44 4.46 3.21
C LEU A 375 -18.33 4.71 2.20
N GLN A 376 -17.20 5.24 2.63
CA GLN A 376 -16.04 5.47 1.76
C GLN A 376 -15.40 4.16 1.29
N VAL A 377 -15.24 3.19 2.19
CA VAL A 377 -14.72 1.84 1.85
C VAL A 377 -15.67 1.14 0.88
N LEU A 378 -16.97 1.18 1.17
CA LEU A 378 -17.98 0.58 0.29
C LEU A 378 -18.04 1.24 -1.09
N ALA A 379 -17.84 2.57 -1.16
CA ALA A 379 -17.73 3.24 -2.45
C ALA A 379 -16.54 2.70 -3.28
N ILE A 380 -15.37 2.46 -2.67
CA ILE A 380 -14.23 1.83 -3.34
C ILE A 380 -14.59 0.42 -3.81
N LYS A 381 -15.20 -0.40 -2.96
CA LYS A 381 -15.65 -1.76 -3.29
C LYS A 381 -16.76 -1.79 -4.34
N ALA A 382 -17.58 -0.76 -4.43
CA ALA A 382 -18.56 -0.60 -5.51
C ALA A 382 -17.93 -0.26 -6.88
N GLY A 383 -16.61 -0.05 -6.95
CA GLY A 383 -15.91 0.47 -8.13
C GLY A 383 -16.10 1.98 -8.32
N TRP A 384 -16.50 2.69 -7.27
CA TRP A 384 -16.62 4.14 -7.16
C TRP A 384 -15.49 4.69 -6.27
N SER A 385 -15.64 5.93 -5.82
CA SER A 385 -14.82 6.53 -4.77
C SER A 385 -15.68 7.47 -3.94
N ALA A 386 -15.16 7.90 -2.80
CA ALA A 386 -15.79 8.96 -2.04
C ALA A 386 -14.74 9.84 -1.35
N ASN A 387 -15.04 11.14 -1.22
CA ASN A 387 -14.29 12.04 -0.35
C ASN A 387 -15.12 12.36 0.89
N ILE A 388 -14.47 12.46 2.04
CA ILE A 388 -15.07 12.87 3.29
C ILE A 388 -14.57 14.27 3.64
N ARG A 389 -15.49 15.19 3.92
CA ARG A 389 -15.20 16.52 4.47
C ARG A 389 -15.91 16.64 5.82
N ILE A 390 -15.22 17.22 6.78
CA ILE A 390 -15.83 17.54 8.08
C ILE A 390 -16.43 18.96 7.97
N ASP A 391 -17.70 19.07 8.29
CA ASP A 391 -18.42 20.34 8.43
C ASP A 391 -18.70 20.55 9.93
N ASP A 392 -17.76 21.19 10.60
CA ASP A 392 -17.85 21.41 12.03
C ASP A 392 -18.55 22.76 12.33
N ARG A 393 -19.85 22.65 12.62
CA ARG A 393 -20.69 23.75 13.08
C ARG A 393 -21.08 23.60 14.54
N THR A 394 -20.33 22.84 15.31
CA THR A 394 -20.61 22.59 16.73
C THR A 394 -20.79 23.90 17.48
N GLY A 395 -21.88 24.00 18.24
CA GLY A 395 -22.24 25.21 18.98
C GLY A 395 -23.05 26.25 18.19
N SER A 396 -23.18 26.12 16.86
CA SER A 396 -24.01 27.01 16.07
C SER A 396 -25.50 26.69 16.25
N GLU A 397 -26.34 27.72 16.19
CA GLU A 397 -27.80 27.63 16.30
C GLU A 397 -28.44 28.18 15.03
N HIS A 398 -29.54 27.55 14.61
CA HIS A 398 -30.35 28.04 13.51
C HIS A 398 -31.81 27.65 13.69
N PHE A 399 -32.72 28.43 13.14
CA PHE A 399 -34.16 28.14 13.17
C PHE A 399 -34.56 27.41 11.89
N LEU A 400 -35.33 26.32 12.06
CA LEU A 400 -36.01 25.69 10.94
C LEU A 400 -37.17 26.60 10.45
N PRO A 401 -37.66 26.40 9.22
CA PRO A 401 -38.84 27.10 8.72
C PRO A 401 -40.11 26.92 9.61
N SER A 402 -40.13 25.85 10.42
CA SER A 402 -41.15 25.59 11.43
C SER A 402 -41.05 26.47 12.68
N GLY A 403 -40.00 27.29 12.82
CA GLY A 403 -39.71 28.07 14.02
C GLY A 403 -38.99 27.30 15.14
N GLN A 404 -38.67 26.02 14.93
CA GLN A 404 -37.92 25.21 15.90
C GLN A 404 -36.44 25.59 15.88
N LEU A 405 -35.88 25.86 17.07
CA LEU A 405 -34.43 26.09 17.25
C LEU A 405 -33.69 24.75 17.16
N ILE A 406 -32.72 24.66 16.26
CA ILE A 406 -31.76 23.58 16.17
C ILE A 406 -30.40 24.08 16.68
N ARG A 407 -29.80 23.31 17.58
CA ARG A 407 -28.41 23.51 18.05
C ARG A 407 -27.52 22.38 17.53
N ASN A 408 -26.48 22.70 16.79
CA ASN A 408 -25.50 21.73 16.30
C ASN A 408 -24.58 21.31 17.46
N CYS A 409 -24.73 20.08 17.94
CA CYS A 409 -23.98 19.57 19.08
C CYS A 409 -22.72 18.78 18.65
N ARG A 410 -22.56 18.45 17.37
CA ARG A 410 -21.49 17.61 16.84
C ARG A 410 -21.16 18.00 15.40
N PRO A 411 -19.93 17.69 14.92
CA PRO A 411 -19.58 17.86 13.51
C PRO A 411 -20.41 16.94 12.62
N CYS A 412 -20.62 17.37 11.38
CA CYS A 412 -21.24 16.59 10.31
C CYS A 412 -20.17 16.12 9.32
N TYR A 413 -20.19 14.85 8.99
CA TYR A 413 -19.34 14.26 7.96
C TYR A 413 -20.10 14.30 6.63
N VAL A 414 -19.51 14.97 5.65
CA VAL A 414 -20.05 15.13 4.30
C VAL A 414 -19.35 14.15 3.38
N VAL A 415 -20.02 13.06 3.03
CA VAL A 415 -19.48 12.00 2.17
C VAL A 415 -19.92 12.26 0.74
N SER A 416 -18.99 12.65 -0.10
CA SER A 416 -19.21 12.95 -1.52
C SER A 416 -18.89 11.72 -2.37
N ILE A 417 -19.91 11.03 -2.87
CA ILE A 417 -19.75 9.83 -3.71
C ILE A 417 -19.39 10.21 -5.15
N ILE A 418 -18.32 9.64 -5.66
CA ILE A 418 -17.75 9.89 -6.98
C ILE A 418 -17.93 8.63 -7.83
N THR A 419 -18.82 8.70 -8.82
CA THR A 419 -19.13 7.56 -9.72
C THR A 419 -18.49 7.68 -11.10
N ARG A 420 -17.90 8.85 -11.42
CA ARG A 420 -17.23 9.15 -12.69
C ARG A 420 -15.92 9.90 -12.41
N ARG A 421 -14.99 9.86 -13.37
CA ARG A 421 -13.67 10.52 -13.24
C ARG A 421 -12.90 10.03 -12.00
N LEU A 422 -12.84 8.71 -11.83
CA LEU A 422 -12.19 8.03 -10.73
C LEU A 422 -10.66 8.13 -10.76
N THR A 423 -10.12 8.71 -11.83
CA THR A 423 -8.70 9.03 -12.02
C THR A 423 -8.52 10.54 -12.16
N PRO A 424 -8.62 11.32 -11.07
CA PRO A 424 -8.49 12.78 -11.13
C PRO A 424 -7.11 13.18 -11.65
N LEU A 425 -7.11 14.18 -12.54
CA LEU A 425 -5.90 14.79 -13.08
C LEU A 425 -5.47 15.96 -12.19
N VAL A 426 -4.28 15.86 -11.62
CA VAL A 426 -3.58 17.00 -11.01
C VAL A 426 -2.77 17.69 -12.11
N ASN A 427 -2.93 19.00 -12.24
CA ASN A 427 -2.30 19.80 -13.27
C ASN A 427 -1.79 21.13 -12.70
N HIS A 428 -0.50 21.19 -12.43
CA HIS A 428 0.16 22.36 -11.87
C HIS A 428 -0.04 23.65 -12.72
N GLN A 429 -0.07 23.55 -14.05
CA GLN A 429 -0.28 24.71 -14.91
C GLN A 429 -1.68 25.32 -14.75
N ARG A 430 -2.71 24.49 -14.51
CA ARG A 430 -4.06 24.97 -14.19
C ARG A 430 -4.13 25.58 -12.80
N LEU A 431 -3.36 25.08 -11.84
CA LEU A 431 -3.23 25.67 -10.51
C LEU A 431 -2.63 27.08 -10.58
N ARG A 432 -1.64 27.30 -11.48
CA ARG A 432 -1.05 28.63 -11.73
C ARG A 432 -1.93 29.57 -12.57
N ALA A 433 -2.64 29.07 -13.56
CA ALA A 433 -3.36 29.89 -14.53
C ALA A 433 -4.71 30.44 -14.02
N SER A 434 -5.31 29.84 -12.99
CA SER A 434 -6.54 30.36 -12.40
C SER A 434 -6.26 31.10 -11.11
N ASN A 435 -6.14 32.45 -11.17
CA ASN A 435 -6.09 33.32 -9.99
C ASN A 435 -7.23 33.07 -8.97
N ARG A 436 -8.35 32.45 -9.41
CA ARG A 436 -9.44 32.01 -8.53
C ARG A 436 -9.06 30.82 -7.64
N TYR A 437 -8.07 30.02 -8.03
CA TYR A 437 -7.65 28.82 -7.28
C TYR A 437 -6.35 29.07 -6.50
N LEU A 438 -5.50 29.99 -6.94
CA LEU A 438 -4.26 30.36 -6.25
C LEU A 438 -4.50 31.04 -4.87
N ASN A 439 -5.68 31.63 -4.67
CA ASN A 439 -6.09 32.23 -3.40
C ASN A 439 -6.94 31.28 -2.54
N LYS A 440 -7.18 30.04 -2.95
CA LYS A 440 -7.74 29.02 -2.09
C LYS A 440 -6.62 28.29 -1.39
N GLU A 441 -6.51 28.50 -0.09
CA GLU A 441 -5.73 27.62 0.80
C GLU A 441 -6.05 26.17 0.43
N GLY A 442 -5.04 25.36 0.13
CA GLY A 442 -5.20 23.94 -0.08
C GLY A 442 -4.93 23.39 -1.48
N TYR A 443 -4.22 24.13 -2.36
CA TYR A 443 -3.71 23.57 -3.63
C TYR A 443 -2.19 23.63 -3.66
N HIS A 444 -1.57 22.46 -3.66
CA HIS A 444 -0.11 22.33 -3.67
C HIS A 444 0.31 21.15 -4.57
N ASP A 445 1.45 21.29 -5.22
CA ASP A 445 2.13 20.25 -5.99
C ASP A 445 3.63 20.60 -5.99
N GLY A 446 4.36 20.07 -5.03
CA GLY A 446 5.77 20.36 -4.85
C GLY A 446 6.30 19.86 -3.50
N PHE A 447 7.53 20.23 -3.18
CA PHE A 447 8.19 19.82 -1.95
C PHE A 447 8.02 20.87 -0.85
N GLU A 448 7.84 20.40 0.38
CA GLU A 448 7.77 21.22 1.58
C GLU A 448 8.60 20.58 2.70
N LEU A 449 9.12 21.41 3.62
CA LEU A 449 9.86 20.91 4.78
C LEU A 449 8.88 20.31 5.79
N TYR A 450 9.17 19.12 6.25
CA TYR A 450 8.37 18.38 7.24
C TYR A 450 9.23 17.96 8.43
N SER A 451 8.63 18.05 9.62
CA SER A 451 9.20 17.53 10.87
C SER A 451 8.11 16.76 11.61
N GLY A 452 8.28 15.45 11.75
CA GLY A 452 7.29 14.59 12.39
C GLY A 452 7.63 13.12 12.22
N LYS A 453 6.66 12.27 12.52
CA LYS A 453 6.82 10.82 12.30
C LYS A 453 6.42 10.42 10.89
N ILE A 454 7.07 9.38 10.40
CA ILE A 454 6.74 8.76 9.14
C ILE A 454 6.48 7.27 9.32
N HIS A 455 5.59 6.72 8.50
CA HIS A 455 5.08 5.36 8.61
C HIS A 455 4.99 4.67 7.26
N CYS A 456 5.25 3.39 7.24
CA CYS A 456 5.03 2.52 6.09
C CYS A 456 4.77 1.08 6.51
N VAL A 457 4.09 0.32 5.66
CA VAL A 457 4.03 -1.13 5.74
C VAL A 457 4.42 -1.73 4.40
N GLN A 458 5.09 -2.85 4.43
CA GLN A 458 5.36 -3.63 3.23
C GLN A 458 4.27 -4.67 3.04
N VAL A 459 3.65 -4.69 1.85
CA VAL A 459 2.70 -5.72 1.41
C VAL A 459 3.17 -6.34 0.08
N PRO A 460 2.82 -7.62 -0.20
CA PRO A 460 3.27 -8.30 -1.44
C PRO A 460 2.98 -7.55 -2.74
N ASN A 461 1.82 -6.92 -2.88
CA ASN A 461 1.46 -6.14 -4.09
C ASN A 461 2.21 -4.81 -4.22
N GLY A 462 2.86 -4.33 -3.17
CA GLY A 462 3.62 -3.08 -3.19
C GLY A 462 2.79 -1.79 -3.36
N LEU A 463 1.47 -1.86 -3.26
CA LEU A 463 0.54 -0.74 -3.38
C LEU A 463 -0.47 -0.77 -2.24
N LEU A 464 -0.79 0.38 -1.68
CA LEU A 464 -1.71 0.55 -0.55
C LEU A 464 -2.85 1.51 -0.92
N PHE A 465 -4.02 1.30 -0.33
CA PHE A 465 -5.02 2.34 -0.24
C PHE A 465 -4.72 3.18 1.00
N VAL A 466 -4.44 4.45 0.78
CA VAL A 466 -4.19 5.44 1.82
C VAL A 466 -5.17 6.59 1.70
N ARG A 467 -5.35 7.34 2.79
CA ARG A 467 -6.27 8.47 2.84
C ARG A 467 -5.66 9.58 3.68
N ARG A 468 -5.59 10.79 3.13
CA ARG A 468 -5.24 12.00 3.87
C ARG A 468 -6.36 13.04 3.71
N ASN A 469 -6.74 13.72 4.79
CA ASN A 469 -7.85 14.69 4.80
C ASN A 469 -9.12 14.16 4.11
N GLY A 470 -9.48 12.89 4.37
CA GLY A 470 -10.68 12.25 3.83
C GLY A 470 -10.64 11.93 2.33
N LYS A 471 -9.50 12.02 1.65
CA LYS A 471 -9.35 11.78 0.20
C LYS A 471 -8.56 10.50 -0.05
N PRO A 472 -9.23 9.37 -0.38
CA PRO A 472 -8.54 8.11 -0.62
C PRO A 472 -7.81 8.11 -1.95
N VAL A 473 -6.68 7.40 -2.00
CA VAL A 473 -5.86 7.22 -3.20
C VAL A 473 -5.04 5.93 -3.10
N VAL A 474 -4.71 5.34 -4.23
CA VAL A 474 -3.73 4.25 -4.30
C VAL A 474 -2.33 4.85 -4.40
N SER A 475 -1.44 4.40 -3.53
CA SER A 475 -0.05 4.85 -3.48
C SER A 475 0.87 3.67 -3.17
N GLY A 476 2.15 3.77 -3.49
CA GLY A 476 3.11 2.70 -3.27
C GLY A 476 3.52 2.53 -1.80
N ASN A 477 4.15 1.42 -1.52
CA ASN A 477 4.92 1.21 -0.31
C ASN A 477 6.40 1.09 -0.66
N THR A 478 7.29 1.13 0.31
CA THR A 478 8.71 1.28 0.02
C THR A 478 9.63 0.46 0.91
N HIS A 479 10.58 -0.21 0.25
CA HIS A 479 11.93 -0.57 0.73
C HIS A 479 12.73 -1.04 -0.48
N GLU A 480 13.80 -0.37 -0.91
CA GLU A 480 14.36 -0.59 -2.25
C GLU A 480 15.20 -1.86 -2.39
N VAL A 481 16.18 -2.10 -1.54
CA VAL A 481 17.08 -3.27 -1.65
C VAL A 481 16.35 -4.58 -1.27
N VAL A 482 15.52 -4.55 -0.24
CA VAL A 482 14.82 -5.73 0.30
C VAL A 482 13.67 -6.22 -0.58
N ARG A 483 13.31 -5.50 -1.65
CA ARG A 483 12.21 -5.87 -2.57
C ARG A 483 12.53 -6.97 -3.54
N HIS A 484 13.78 -7.13 -3.88
CA HIS A 484 14.19 -8.18 -4.81
C HIS A 484 14.24 -9.53 -4.06
N ARG A 485 13.07 -10.03 -3.63
CA ARG A 485 12.93 -11.27 -2.84
C ARG A 485 13.17 -12.57 -3.60
N PRO A 486 12.68 -12.74 -4.84
CA PRO A 486 12.98 -13.96 -5.58
C PRO A 486 14.50 -14.13 -5.76
N GLY A 487 15.04 -15.23 -5.25
CA GLY A 487 16.49 -15.51 -5.36
C GLY A 487 17.40 -14.67 -4.48
N THR A 488 16.88 -14.04 -3.39
CA THR A 488 17.69 -13.22 -2.48
C THR A 488 17.54 -13.59 -1.01
N ALA A 489 18.56 -13.26 -0.21
CA ALA A 489 18.53 -13.23 1.25
C ALA A 489 19.11 -11.91 1.75
N VAL A 490 18.57 -11.39 2.87
CA VAL A 490 18.95 -10.08 3.42
C VAL A 490 19.13 -10.17 4.92
N SER A 491 20.20 -9.58 5.44
CA SER A 491 20.44 -9.35 6.88
C SER A 491 20.99 -7.93 7.06
N GLN A 492 20.35 -7.13 7.91
CA GLN A 492 20.70 -5.74 8.13
C GLN A 492 21.08 -5.48 9.58
N GLU A 493 22.02 -4.56 9.82
CA GLU A 493 22.37 -4.07 11.14
C GLU A 493 21.13 -3.53 11.86
N SER A 494 20.95 -3.98 13.10
CA SER A 494 19.81 -3.57 13.90
C SER A 494 20.19 -2.47 14.87
N LEU A 495 19.62 -1.27 14.72
CA LEU A 495 19.76 -0.15 15.66
C LEU A 495 19.19 -0.45 17.08
N ARG A 496 18.68 -1.66 17.31
CA ARG A 496 18.30 -2.14 18.65
C ARG A 496 19.47 -2.72 19.42
N TYR A 497 20.59 -2.98 18.74
CA TYR A 497 21.79 -3.60 19.28
C TYR A 497 23.05 -2.78 18.99
N VAL A 498 23.10 -2.10 17.86
CA VAL A 498 24.19 -1.21 17.48
C VAL A 498 23.96 0.17 18.12
N ARG A 499 24.99 0.70 18.80
CA ARG A 499 24.99 2.04 19.36
C ARG A 499 25.22 3.08 18.29
N LEU A 500 24.69 4.27 18.52
CA LEU A 500 24.81 5.43 17.64
C LEU A 500 25.81 6.45 18.26
N ASP A 501 27.01 5.96 18.61
CA ASP A 501 28.05 6.81 19.20
C ASP A 501 28.63 7.80 18.18
N GLU A 502 28.57 7.45 16.89
CA GLU A 502 28.78 8.32 15.74
C GLU A 502 27.61 8.17 14.77
N LEU A 503 27.23 9.26 14.11
CA LEU A 503 26.20 9.28 13.08
C LEU A 503 26.87 9.38 11.68
N PRO A 504 27.17 8.24 11.02
CA PRO A 504 27.64 8.24 9.65
C PRO A 504 26.49 8.63 8.71
N PHE A 505 26.75 9.55 7.78
CA PHE A 505 25.75 10.09 6.87
C PHE A 505 26.33 10.32 5.48
N TRP A 506 25.66 9.87 4.43
CA TRP A 506 26.02 10.15 3.06
C TRP A 506 25.30 11.41 2.56
N PHE A 507 26.02 12.24 1.82
CA PHE A 507 25.49 13.43 1.15
C PHE A 507 25.80 13.37 -0.33
N PRO A 508 24.82 13.59 -1.22
CA PRO A 508 25.08 13.71 -2.65
C PRO A 508 25.94 14.93 -2.97
N ASP A 509 26.63 14.91 -4.12
CA ASP A 509 27.60 15.95 -4.49
C ASP A 509 26.97 17.35 -4.53
N TRP A 510 25.76 17.47 -5.10
CA TRP A 510 25.06 18.75 -5.14
C TRP A 510 24.77 19.34 -3.74
N ALA A 511 24.55 18.49 -2.73
CA ALA A 511 24.35 18.95 -1.35
C ALA A 511 25.67 19.37 -0.69
N ARG A 512 26.79 18.69 -1.03
CA ARG A 512 28.14 19.02 -0.54
C ARG A 512 28.64 20.35 -1.10
N GLU A 513 28.20 20.74 -2.28
CA GLU A 513 28.52 22.03 -2.91
C GLU A 513 27.79 23.23 -2.26
N ASP A 514 26.68 22.99 -1.53
CA ASP A 514 25.95 24.03 -0.79
C ASP A 514 26.51 24.18 0.64
N ALA A 515 27.39 25.14 0.84
CA ALA A 515 28.07 25.38 2.12
C ALA A 515 27.09 25.74 3.26
N GLU A 516 26.00 26.45 2.99
CA GLU A 516 25.02 26.83 4.04
C GLU A 516 24.17 25.60 4.41
N LEU A 517 23.76 24.79 3.45
CA LEU A 517 23.07 23.52 3.68
C LEU A 517 23.95 22.59 4.52
N MET A 518 25.21 22.39 4.12
CA MET A 518 26.14 21.52 4.84
C MET A 518 26.40 21.98 6.26
N LYS A 519 26.55 23.29 6.47
CA LYS A 519 26.71 23.87 7.82
C LYS A 519 25.53 23.55 8.72
N ARG A 520 24.31 23.75 8.24
CA ARG A 520 23.08 23.47 9.01
C ARG A 520 22.87 21.99 9.27
N ALA A 521 23.06 21.14 8.24
CA ALA A 521 22.94 19.71 8.36
C ALA A 521 23.96 19.13 9.36
N THR A 522 25.22 19.58 9.28
CA THR A 522 26.29 19.18 10.20
C THR A 522 25.98 19.58 11.65
N ALA A 523 25.49 20.80 11.87
CA ALA A 523 25.12 21.27 13.20
C ALA A 523 24.01 20.40 13.82
N LEU A 524 22.94 20.13 13.06
CA LEU A 524 21.83 19.29 13.51
C LEU A 524 22.26 17.85 13.83
N LEU A 525 23.02 17.23 12.94
CA LEU A 525 23.50 15.86 13.12
C LEU A 525 24.46 15.75 14.32
N THR A 526 25.29 16.78 14.55
CA THR A 526 26.19 16.83 15.71
C THR A 526 25.40 16.93 17.02
N GLU A 527 24.33 17.73 17.04
CA GLU A 527 23.42 17.82 18.21
C GLU A 527 22.73 16.49 18.50
N LEU A 528 22.25 15.80 17.47
CA LEU A 528 21.64 14.45 17.60
C LEU A 528 22.66 13.43 18.11
N GLU A 529 23.90 13.45 17.64
CA GLU A 529 24.98 12.60 18.10
C GLU A 529 25.30 12.81 19.59
N GLN A 530 25.44 14.05 20.00
CA GLN A 530 25.64 14.43 21.42
C GLN A 530 24.47 13.94 22.29
N PHE A 531 23.24 14.06 21.79
CA PHE A 531 22.07 13.56 22.48
C PHE A 531 22.07 12.04 22.61
N GLN A 532 22.48 11.28 21.57
CA GLN A 532 22.65 9.83 21.65
C GLN A 532 23.68 9.41 22.70
N GLN A 533 24.83 10.09 22.74
CA GLN A 533 25.88 9.86 23.71
C GLN A 533 25.40 10.17 25.13
N TRP A 534 24.69 11.28 25.33
CA TRP A 534 24.07 11.63 26.61
C TRP A 534 23.05 10.56 27.07
N LEU A 535 22.18 10.08 26.16
CA LEU A 535 21.23 9.02 26.46
C LEU A 535 21.92 7.72 26.88
N ALA A 536 23.01 7.35 26.20
CA ALA A 536 23.78 6.15 26.56
C ALA A 536 24.32 6.23 27.99
N GLY A 537 24.90 7.35 28.37
CA GLY A 537 25.36 7.60 29.75
C GLY A 537 24.22 7.66 30.75
N HIS A 538 23.14 8.39 30.44
CA HIS A 538 21.95 8.52 31.30
C HIS A 538 21.27 7.17 31.58
N PHE A 539 21.27 6.27 30.63
CA PHE A 539 20.71 4.93 30.79
C PHE A 539 21.68 3.91 31.38
N GLY A 540 22.93 4.27 31.61
CA GLY A 540 23.95 3.35 32.14
C GLY A 540 24.17 2.15 31.22
N LEU A 541 24.23 2.36 29.90
CA LEU A 541 24.37 1.26 28.93
C LEU A 541 25.73 0.56 29.01
N ASP A 542 26.75 1.24 29.54
CA ASP A 542 28.09 0.70 29.77
C ASP A 542 28.23 -0.07 31.07
N ASP A 543 27.22 -0.02 31.94
CA ASP A 543 27.23 -0.77 33.17
C ASP A 543 27.05 -2.28 32.91
N ASP A 544 28.01 -3.10 33.39
CA ASP A 544 27.97 -4.54 33.26
C ASP A 544 26.81 -5.18 34.05
N ALA A 545 26.28 -4.48 35.07
CA ALA A 545 25.11 -4.92 35.82
C ALA A 545 23.80 -4.80 35.02
N THR A 546 23.74 -3.99 33.96
CA THR A 546 22.52 -3.79 33.16
C THR A 546 22.30 -5.00 32.26
N LYS A 547 21.18 -5.70 32.44
CA LYS A 547 20.83 -6.93 31.70
C LYS A 547 20.57 -6.60 30.20
N MET A 548 20.90 -7.55 29.32
CA MET A 548 20.78 -7.39 27.87
C MET A 548 19.37 -6.98 27.41
N HIS A 549 18.30 -7.50 28.04
CA HIS A 549 16.93 -7.13 27.68
C HIS A 549 16.59 -5.68 28.06
N GLU A 550 17.17 -5.15 29.13
CA GLU A 550 17.04 -3.75 29.54
C GLU A 550 17.83 -2.84 28.59
N LYS A 551 19.09 -3.22 28.26
CA LYS A 551 19.90 -2.54 27.24
C LYS A 551 19.12 -2.46 25.91
N LYS A 552 18.51 -3.57 25.49
CA LYS A 552 17.68 -3.63 24.28
C LYS A 552 16.45 -2.71 24.30
N ALA A 553 15.79 -2.57 25.45
CA ALA A 553 14.65 -1.65 25.61
C ALA A 553 15.11 -0.20 25.49
N LYS A 554 16.21 0.15 26.15
CA LYS A 554 16.81 1.48 26.18
C LYS A 554 17.32 1.89 24.77
N THR A 555 18.09 1.03 24.09
CA THR A 555 18.53 1.26 22.71
C THR A 555 17.37 1.29 21.71
N SER A 556 16.29 0.54 21.97
CA SER A 556 15.05 0.65 21.19
C SER A 556 14.35 2.00 21.32
N PHE A 557 14.54 2.69 22.45
CA PHE A 557 14.10 4.08 22.62
C PHE A 557 15.06 5.06 21.89
N MET A 558 16.37 4.89 22.08
CA MET A 558 17.40 5.74 21.49
C MET A 558 17.32 5.82 19.96
N ARG A 559 17.05 4.71 19.30
CA ARG A 559 16.89 4.66 17.83
C ARG A 559 15.79 5.58 17.29
N ARG A 560 14.85 6.02 18.13
CA ARG A 560 13.80 6.97 17.73
C ARG A 560 14.34 8.34 17.37
N PHE A 561 15.55 8.64 17.84
CA PHE A 561 16.27 9.89 17.56
C PHE A 561 17.38 9.71 16.51
N ALA A 562 17.43 8.56 15.84
CA ALA A 562 18.33 8.33 14.72
C ALA A 562 17.72 8.92 13.43
N PRO A 563 18.47 9.77 12.69
CA PRO A 563 18.00 10.24 11.39
C PRO A 563 17.92 9.08 10.39
N GLU A 564 16.97 9.15 9.48
CA GLU A 564 16.76 8.07 8.49
C GLU A 564 17.89 7.91 7.48
N GLY A 565 18.52 9.02 7.09
CA GLY A 565 19.73 9.00 6.26
C GLY A 565 20.97 8.45 6.97
N LEU A 566 20.80 7.93 8.21
CA LEU A 566 21.87 7.25 8.93
C LEU A 566 22.35 6.06 8.13
N ALA A 567 23.62 6.06 7.79
CA ALA A 567 24.27 4.98 7.08
C ALA A 567 24.39 3.72 7.95
N THR A 568 24.13 2.55 7.37
CA THR A 568 24.10 1.24 8.05
C THR A 568 24.71 0.16 7.16
N GLY A 569 24.97 -1.02 7.74
CA GLY A 569 25.46 -2.20 7.03
C GLY A 569 24.32 -3.18 6.69
N LEU A 570 24.41 -3.77 5.49
CA LEU A 570 23.45 -4.75 4.98
C LEU A 570 24.19 -5.89 4.29
N VAL A 571 23.91 -7.14 4.67
CA VAL A 571 24.31 -8.33 3.91
C VAL A 571 23.21 -8.68 2.92
N TRP A 572 23.53 -8.79 1.64
CA TRP A 572 22.61 -9.12 0.58
C TRP A 572 23.13 -10.24 -0.29
N THR A 573 22.39 -11.35 -0.37
CA THR A 573 22.69 -12.46 -1.28
C THR A 573 21.70 -12.46 -2.43
N ALA A 574 22.18 -12.62 -3.66
CA ALA A 574 21.29 -12.72 -4.82
C ALA A 574 21.86 -13.69 -5.87
N ASN A 575 20.98 -14.40 -6.58
CA ASN A 575 21.39 -15.17 -7.75
C ASN A 575 21.60 -14.28 -8.97
N VAL A 576 22.32 -14.79 -9.98
CA VAL A 576 22.70 -14.02 -11.19
C VAL A 576 21.49 -13.46 -11.93
N ARG A 577 20.39 -14.20 -12.02
CA ARG A 577 19.18 -13.70 -12.67
C ARG A 577 18.63 -12.48 -11.96
N THR A 578 18.53 -12.52 -10.66
CA THR A 578 18.08 -11.40 -9.82
C THR A 578 19.07 -10.23 -9.88
N LEU A 579 20.38 -10.51 -9.83
CA LEU A 579 21.44 -9.49 -9.97
C LEU A 579 21.30 -8.71 -11.29
N ARG A 580 21.15 -9.40 -12.41
CA ARG A 580 20.97 -8.77 -13.73
C ARG A 580 19.74 -7.85 -13.74
N HIS A 581 18.61 -8.33 -13.27
CA HIS A 581 17.39 -7.52 -13.20
C HIS A 581 17.55 -6.31 -12.25
N THR A 582 18.18 -6.52 -11.10
CA THR A 582 18.31 -5.47 -10.09
C THR A 582 19.29 -4.38 -10.50
N ILE A 583 20.42 -4.73 -11.12
CA ILE A 583 21.38 -3.76 -11.66
C ILE A 583 20.67 -2.86 -12.69
N GLU A 584 19.97 -3.41 -13.69
CA GLU A 584 19.21 -2.61 -14.65
C GLU A 584 18.19 -1.67 -13.95
N ALA A 585 17.38 -2.23 -13.05
CA ALA A 585 16.29 -1.48 -12.40
C ALA A 585 16.76 -0.43 -11.39
N ARG A 586 17.96 -0.61 -10.80
CA ARG A 586 18.47 0.27 -9.72
C ARG A 586 19.55 1.24 -10.16
N THR A 587 20.04 1.12 -11.37
CA THR A 587 20.88 2.14 -11.99
C THR A 587 20.12 3.05 -12.94
N ASP A 588 18.81 2.77 -13.20
CA ASP A 588 17.92 3.62 -13.97
C ASP A 588 17.78 5.01 -13.33
N GLN A 589 17.62 6.07 -14.12
CA GLN A 589 17.45 7.45 -13.65
C GLN A 589 16.27 7.65 -12.68
N GLY A 590 15.24 6.80 -12.77
CA GLY A 590 14.10 6.82 -11.86
C GLY A 590 14.39 6.19 -10.49
N ALA A 591 15.58 5.62 -10.26
CA ALA A 591 16.00 5.15 -8.95
C ALA A 591 16.68 6.27 -8.14
N GLU A 592 16.63 6.17 -6.82
CA GLU A 592 17.24 7.14 -5.91
C GLU A 592 18.78 7.14 -6.08
N GLU A 593 19.40 8.29 -5.86
CA GLU A 593 20.81 8.55 -6.21
C GLU A 593 21.78 7.61 -5.46
N GLU A 594 21.59 7.38 -4.16
CA GLU A 594 22.42 6.50 -3.37
C GLU A 594 22.35 5.05 -3.86
N ILE A 595 21.13 4.54 -4.17
CA ILE A 595 20.98 3.17 -4.64
C ILE A 595 21.54 2.97 -6.05
N ARG A 596 21.48 4.00 -6.89
CA ARG A 596 22.13 3.99 -8.21
C ARG A 596 23.64 3.81 -8.08
N LEU A 597 24.25 4.55 -7.17
CA LEU A 597 25.67 4.44 -6.86
C LEU A 597 26.03 3.02 -6.38
N VAL A 598 25.26 2.47 -5.45
CA VAL A 598 25.47 1.12 -4.89
C VAL A 598 25.37 0.05 -5.97
N PHE A 599 24.31 0.08 -6.79
CA PHE A 599 24.13 -0.93 -7.85
C PHE A 599 25.03 -0.73 -9.06
N GLY A 600 25.49 0.48 -9.31
CA GLY A 600 26.59 0.73 -10.25
C GLY A 600 27.88 0.00 -9.83
N LYS A 601 28.29 0.14 -8.55
CA LYS A 601 29.44 -0.57 -7.98
C LYS A 601 29.26 -2.10 -8.01
N ILE A 602 28.05 -2.62 -7.74
CA ILE A 602 27.75 -4.05 -7.89
C ILE A 602 27.93 -4.47 -9.36
N GLY A 603 27.45 -3.68 -10.31
CA GLY A 603 27.59 -3.94 -11.75
C GLY A 603 29.05 -4.07 -12.18
N GLU A 604 29.92 -3.15 -11.72
CA GLU A 604 31.36 -3.19 -11.98
C GLU A 604 32.01 -4.44 -11.40
N LEU A 605 31.70 -4.77 -10.13
CA LEU A 605 32.22 -6.00 -9.51
C LEU A 605 31.77 -7.26 -10.28
N MET A 606 30.50 -7.33 -10.67
CA MET A 606 29.97 -8.50 -11.38
C MET A 606 30.50 -8.62 -12.81
N ARG A 607 30.79 -7.50 -13.49
CA ARG A 607 31.42 -7.51 -14.81
C ARG A 607 32.86 -8.07 -14.74
N ALA A 608 33.57 -7.77 -13.67
CA ALA A 608 34.90 -8.32 -13.44
C ALA A 608 34.86 -9.80 -13.02
N GLU A 609 33.90 -10.18 -12.17
CA GLU A 609 33.80 -11.51 -11.55
C GLU A 609 33.19 -12.57 -12.49
N ALA A 610 32.27 -12.18 -13.37
CA ALA A 610 31.62 -13.09 -14.31
C ALA A 610 31.37 -12.40 -15.67
N PRO A 611 32.42 -12.12 -16.44
CA PRO A 611 32.35 -11.31 -17.66
C PRO A 611 31.43 -11.87 -18.74
N ALA A 612 31.30 -13.19 -18.90
CA ALA A 612 30.36 -13.79 -19.85
C ALA A 612 28.90 -13.61 -19.46
N LEU A 613 28.60 -13.34 -18.18
CA LEU A 613 27.26 -13.15 -17.67
C LEU A 613 26.85 -11.67 -17.50
N PHE A 614 27.80 -10.73 -17.47
CA PHE A 614 27.53 -9.29 -17.26
C PHE A 614 28.23 -8.38 -18.28
N GLY A 615 29.04 -8.94 -19.21
CA GLY A 615 29.77 -8.17 -20.23
C GLY A 615 28.88 -7.59 -21.34
N ASP A 616 27.62 -8.04 -21.45
CA ASP A 616 26.62 -7.52 -22.40
C ASP A 616 25.99 -6.17 -21.98
N TYR A 617 26.32 -5.68 -20.77
CA TYR A 617 25.82 -4.38 -20.33
C TYR A 617 26.58 -3.22 -20.97
N THR A 618 25.83 -2.21 -21.39
CA THR A 618 26.37 -0.89 -21.72
C THR A 618 26.00 0.09 -20.61
N VAL A 619 26.92 0.94 -20.21
CA VAL A 619 26.67 2.02 -19.25
C VAL A 619 26.47 3.30 -20.03
N THR A 620 25.32 3.95 -19.83
CA THR A 620 24.99 5.22 -20.49
C THR A 620 25.71 6.40 -19.79
N GLU A 621 25.74 7.58 -20.42
CA GLU A 621 26.39 8.77 -19.85
C GLU A 621 25.85 9.18 -18.47
N ASP A 622 24.61 8.87 -18.20
CA ASP A 622 23.93 9.11 -16.91
C ASP A 622 24.15 8.01 -15.88
N GLY A 623 24.98 6.99 -16.18
CA GLY A 623 25.32 5.89 -15.28
C GLY A 623 24.33 4.73 -15.25
N THR A 624 23.32 4.71 -16.13
CA THR A 624 22.36 3.60 -16.23
C THR A 624 23.00 2.39 -16.91
N TRP A 625 22.86 1.21 -16.29
CA TRP A 625 23.33 -0.07 -16.82
C TRP A 625 22.24 -0.75 -17.65
N VAL A 626 22.42 -0.80 -18.96
CA VAL A 626 21.48 -1.37 -19.92
C VAL A 626 21.98 -2.72 -20.41
N PRO A 627 21.29 -3.84 -20.11
CA PRO A 627 21.70 -5.15 -20.60
C PRO A 627 21.43 -5.29 -22.09
N GLY A 628 22.34 -5.97 -22.80
CA GLY A 628 22.12 -6.34 -24.21
C GLY A 628 20.95 -7.34 -24.37
N TRP A 629 20.77 -8.21 -23.37
CA TRP A 629 19.69 -9.20 -23.33
C TRP A 629 18.77 -8.96 -22.12
N ARG A 630 17.58 -8.41 -22.38
CA ARG A 630 16.53 -8.20 -21.37
C ARG A 630 15.68 -9.45 -21.18
N LYS A 631 15.03 -9.57 -20.04
CA LYS A 631 14.09 -10.65 -19.66
C LYS A 631 14.76 -12.05 -19.57
N VAL A 632 15.97 -12.08 -19.11
CA VAL A 632 16.68 -13.35 -18.87
C VAL A 632 16.21 -14.00 -17.56
#